data_5cc79df38ac39143d8e7bb399d5001c2
#
_entry.id   5cc79df38ac39143d8e7bb399d5001c2
#
_cell.length_a   1.000
_cell.length_b   1.000
_cell.length_c   1.000
_cell.angle_alpha   90.00
_cell.angle_beta   90.00
_cell.angle_gamma   90.00
#
_symmetry.space_group_name_H-M   'P 1'
#
loop_
_entity.id
_entity.type
_entity.pdbx_description
1 polymer ?
#
loop_
_entity_poly.entity_id
_entity_poly.type
_entity_poly.pdbx_seq_one_letter_code
_entity_poly.pdbx_strand_id
1 'polypeptide(L)'
;MKMKKKMLGLLLAVCIAMALVPMAAFAEGNAADSWDGSADTSWYVGHETDTKYHITTAEQLAGLAQLVNADPGTTNFAGKTFYLENDLDLSGHEWISIGTVLGGDYPEYSFCGVFDGRGHVISNLYSHESYIEGAKGADESHNLLRNALFGSVYNGEVRNLGVANAEIWIDPKDDSAAGKGILVDWMGKSKITNCWTSGSIYSGTKTEKNIGGIVGITMQGCTISGCYSTATLTGNFTNSEGYYKGSNPAKWPTDTIGGIVGARFDGDLTVTDCWFDGKIVVNSIQAAVGGIVGCANIATVNNSVGGSVGNANIVTKNCMVTTTNMGADKDKKTCWVAYAPDKTVKNCYWPNDEKYNPSLLADVGGASNGAQGTAVSDFTSADVLAGLRKNASKDVEWVAGINHPTFKWDNNNIPADYKDVDAAIAKANAEQE
;
A
#
# COMPACT_ATOMS: atom_id res chain seq x y z
N MET A 1 51.82 11.59 -24.96
CA MET A 1 50.63 10.87 -25.39
C MET A 1 50.49 9.51 -24.68
N LYS A 2 50.78 9.44 -23.38
CA LYS A 2 50.70 8.18 -22.59
C LYS A 2 49.84 8.29 -21.30
N MET A 3 49.14 9.39 -21.10
CA MET A 3 48.34 9.64 -19.88
C MET A 3 46.84 9.56 -20.04
N LYS A 4 46.32 9.42 -21.27
CA LYS A 4 44.85 9.35 -21.53
C LYS A 4 44.27 7.94 -21.56
N LYS A 5 45.08 6.89 -21.48
CA LYS A 5 44.57 5.48 -21.49
C LYS A 5 44.36 4.88 -20.10
N LYS A 6 44.81 5.51 -19.02
CA LYS A 6 44.62 5.02 -17.64
C LYS A 6 43.32 5.53 -16.97
N MET A 7 42.74 6.64 -17.47
CA MET A 7 41.47 7.15 -16.94
C MET A 7 40.20 6.46 -17.52
N LEU A 8 40.32 5.85 -18.70
CA LEU A 8 39.19 5.16 -19.32
C LEU A 8 38.98 3.77 -18.71
N GLY A 9 40.01 3.14 -18.16
CA GLY A 9 39.89 1.85 -17.46
C GLY A 9 39.32 1.95 -16.06
N LEU A 10 39.42 3.11 -15.41
CA LEU A 10 38.88 3.30 -14.05
C LEU A 10 37.38 3.68 -14.05
N LEU A 11 36.92 4.30 -15.14
CA LEU A 11 35.48 4.61 -15.28
C LEU A 11 34.62 3.37 -15.63
N LEU A 12 35.24 2.38 -16.30
CA LEU A 12 34.52 1.12 -16.66
C LEU A 12 34.45 0.15 -15.47
N ALA A 13 35.36 0.26 -14.50
CA ALA A 13 35.34 -0.62 -13.33
C ALA A 13 34.37 -0.15 -12.24
N VAL A 14 33.98 1.12 -12.24
CA VAL A 14 33.00 1.66 -11.28
C VAL A 14 31.54 1.40 -11.73
N CYS A 15 31.29 1.20 -13.03
CA CYS A 15 29.95 0.88 -13.55
C CYS A 15 29.57 -0.60 -13.40
N ILE A 16 30.50 -1.49 -13.08
CA ILE A 16 30.24 -2.92 -12.92
C ILE A 16 30.03 -3.31 -11.44
N ALA A 17 30.39 -2.42 -10.49
CA ALA A 17 30.24 -2.69 -9.06
C ALA A 17 28.86 -2.30 -8.48
N MET A 18 27.95 -1.73 -9.27
CA MET A 18 26.59 -1.37 -8.84
C MET A 18 25.48 -2.35 -9.30
N ALA A 19 25.86 -3.51 -9.80
CA ALA A 19 24.91 -4.50 -10.32
C ALA A 19 24.94 -5.84 -9.56
N LEU A 20 25.38 -5.86 -8.31
CA LEU A 20 25.23 -7.04 -7.45
C LEU A 20 24.44 -6.66 -6.19
N VAL A 21 23.20 -6.25 -6.38
CA VAL A 21 22.17 -6.53 -5.39
C VAL A 21 21.97 -8.04 -5.44
N PRO A 22 22.11 -8.80 -4.35
CA PRO A 22 21.74 -10.19 -4.35
C PRO A 22 20.23 -10.25 -4.66
N MET A 23 19.89 -10.66 -5.86
CA MET A 23 18.55 -11.22 -6.11
C MET A 23 18.42 -12.35 -5.09
N ALA A 24 17.50 -12.19 -4.14
CA ALA A 24 17.07 -13.30 -3.33
C ALA A 24 16.80 -14.46 -4.30
N ALA A 25 17.49 -15.57 -4.08
CA ALA A 25 17.26 -16.78 -4.84
C ALA A 25 15.80 -17.17 -4.55
N PHE A 26 14.91 -16.83 -5.46
CA PHE A 26 13.63 -17.50 -5.53
C PHE A 26 13.98 -18.97 -5.73
N ALA A 27 13.51 -19.83 -4.83
CA ALA A 27 13.58 -21.26 -5.03
C ALA A 27 13.07 -21.53 -6.45
N GLU A 28 13.85 -22.25 -7.26
CA GLU A 28 13.37 -22.82 -8.52
C GLU A 28 12.22 -23.77 -8.17
N GLY A 29 11.04 -23.23 -7.91
CA GLY A 29 9.79 -23.95 -8.06
C GLY A 29 9.72 -24.31 -9.53
N ASN A 30 9.41 -25.56 -9.84
CA ASN A 30 9.13 -26.05 -11.17
C ASN A 30 8.44 -24.93 -11.95
N ALA A 31 8.84 -24.70 -13.20
CA ALA A 31 8.17 -23.77 -14.09
C ALA A 31 6.68 -24.17 -14.13
N ALA A 32 5.92 -23.62 -13.18
CA ALA A 32 4.47 -23.62 -13.23
C ALA A 32 4.14 -22.88 -14.51
N ASP A 33 3.26 -23.44 -15.31
CA ASP A 33 2.79 -22.81 -16.53
C ASP A 33 2.42 -21.37 -16.16
N SER A 34 3.02 -20.39 -16.84
CA SER A 34 2.71 -18.98 -16.61
C SER A 34 1.21 -18.79 -16.81
N TRP A 35 0.56 -18.01 -15.95
CA TRP A 35 -0.85 -17.69 -16.09
C TRP A 35 -1.17 -17.22 -17.51
N ASP A 36 -2.16 -17.83 -18.14
CA ASP A 36 -2.54 -17.56 -19.53
C ASP A 36 -3.59 -16.44 -19.70
N GLY A 37 -3.90 -15.73 -18.61
CA GLY A 37 -4.91 -14.67 -18.56
C GLY A 37 -6.36 -15.18 -18.40
N SER A 38 -6.56 -16.50 -18.37
CA SER A 38 -7.88 -17.09 -18.19
C SER A 38 -8.37 -17.02 -16.73
N ALA A 39 -9.68 -17.18 -16.56
CA ALA A 39 -10.32 -17.24 -15.24
C ALA A 39 -11.03 -18.59 -15.05
N ASP A 40 -10.73 -19.26 -13.93
CA ASP A 40 -11.39 -20.51 -13.52
C ASP A 40 -12.35 -20.26 -12.35
N THR A 41 -13.65 -20.42 -12.60
CA THR A 41 -14.72 -20.33 -11.58
C THR A 41 -15.27 -21.70 -11.17
N SER A 42 -14.71 -22.80 -11.67
CA SER A 42 -15.22 -24.15 -11.43
C SER A 42 -15.21 -24.56 -9.97
N TRP A 43 -14.27 -24.01 -9.17
CA TRP A 43 -14.19 -24.21 -7.72
C TRP A 43 -15.40 -23.66 -6.95
N TYR A 44 -16.16 -22.75 -7.54
CA TYR A 44 -17.34 -22.14 -6.91
C TYR A 44 -18.63 -22.85 -7.32
N VAL A 45 -18.70 -23.37 -8.54
CA VAL A 45 -19.92 -23.98 -9.09
C VAL A 45 -20.30 -25.24 -8.29
N GLY A 46 -21.50 -25.23 -7.70
CA GLY A 46 -21.99 -26.30 -6.83
C GLY A 46 -21.48 -26.23 -5.37
N HIS A 47 -20.69 -25.20 -5.06
CA HIS A 47 -20.12 -24.92 -3.75
C HIS A 47 -20.53 -23.53 -3.19
N GLU A 48 -21.58 -22.92 -3.73
CA GLU A 48 -22.03 -21.55 -3.42
C GLU A 48 -22.38 -21.37 -1.93
N THR A 49 -22.74 -22.44 -1.25
CA THR A 49 -23.09 -22.45 0.18
C THR A 49 -21.88 -22.60 1.11
N ASP A 50 -20.73 -23.00 0.57
CA ASP A 50 -19.52 -23.19 1.37
C ASP A 50 -19.07 -21.85 1.98
N THR A 51 -18.44 -21.93 3.12
CA THR A 51 -17.92 -20.74 3.83
C THR A 51 -16.41 -20.57 3.70
N LYS A 52 -15.73 -21.56 3.13
CA LYS A 52 -14.27 -21.60 2.96
C LYS A 52 -13.93 -22.05 1.56
N TYR A 53 -13.02 -21.32 0.93
CA TYR A 53 -12.52 -21.62 -0.41
C TYR A 53 -10.99 -21.61 -0.41
N HIS A 54 -10.39 -22.40 -1.31
CA HIS A 54 -8.96 -22.53 -1.44
C HIS A 54 -8.55 -22.12 -2.86
N ILE A 55 -7.68 -21.13 -2.96
CA ILE A 55 -7.14 -20.61 -4.21
C ILE A 55 -5.72 -21.16 -4.36
N THR A 56 -5.50 -21.94 -5.41
CA THR A 56 -4.24 -22.64 -5.66
C THR A 56 -3.53 -22.19 -6.93
N THR A 57 -4.23 -21.49 -7.84
CA THR A 57 -3.69 -21.03 -9.12
C THR A 57 -4.13 -19.59 -9.44
N ALA A 58 -3.43 -18.96 -10.38
CA ALA A 58 -3.74 -17.61 -10.84
C ALA A 58 -5.09 -17.55 -11.56
N GLU A 59 -5.48 -18.61 -12.31
CA GLU A 59 -6.77 -18.73 -12.97
C GLU A 59 -7.92 -18.74 -11.95
N GLN A 60 -7.75 -19.43 -10.81
CA GLN A 60 -8.73 -19.43 -9.73
C GLN A 60 -8.85 -18.07 -9.06
N LEU A 61 -7.72 -17.36 -8.88
CA LEU A 61 -7.73 -15.98 -8.37
C LEU A 61 -8.43 -15.04 -9.36
N ALA A 62 -8.19 -15.18 -10.67
CA ALA A 62 -8.89 -14.45 -11.71
C ALA A 62 -10.38 -14.82 -11.75
N GLY A 63 -10.71 -16.09 -11.46
CA GLY A 63 -12.10 -16.54 -11.26
C GLY A 63 -12.80 -15.83 -10.11
N LEU A 64 -12.10 -15.61 -8.99
CA LEU A 64 -12.63 -14.80 -7.90
C LEU A 64 -12.92 -13.36 -8.36
N ALA A 65 -12.01 -12.74 -9.11
CA ALA A 65 -12.25 -11.41 -9.67
C ALA A 65 -13.49 -11.40 -10.58
N GLN A 66 -13.60 -12.39 -11.48
CA GLN A 66 -14.74 -12.51 -12.37
C GLN A 66 -16.08 -12.64 -11.60
N LEU A 67 -16.11 -13.42 -10.52
CA LEU A 67 -17.33 -13.63 -9.72
C LEU A 67 -17.72 -12.37 -8.95
N VAL A 68 -16.77 -11.66 -8.33
CA VAL A 68 -17.04 -10.40 -7.59
C VAL A 68 -17.47 -9.29 -8.55
N ASN A 69 -16.89 -9.25 -9.75
CA ASN A 69 -17.16 -8.23 -10.75
C ASN A 69 -18.40 -8.52 -11.62
N ALA A 70 -19.00 -9.72 -11.48
CA ALA A 70 -20.26 -10.06 -12.15
C ALA A 70 -21.39 -9.15 -11.66
N ASP A 71 -22.59 -9.34 -12.19
CA ASP A 71 -23.77 -8.50 -11.89
C ASP A 71 -23.90 -8.11 -10.40
N PRO A 72 -24.27 -6.84 -10.13
CA PRO A 72 -24.26 -6.26 -8.79
C PRO A 72 -25.03 -7.11 -7.77
N GLY A 73 -24.41 -7.32 -6.62
CA GLY A 73 -25.03 -7.94 -5.46
C GLY A 73 -25.13 -9.45 -5.49
N THR A 74 -24.67 -10.12 -6.55
CA THR A 74 -24.80 -11.57 -6.63
C THR A 74 -23.75 -12.30 -5.81
N THR A 75 -22.51 -11.83 -5.79
CA THR A 75 -21.39 -12.58 -5.19
C THR A 75 -20.31 -11.68 -4.60
N ASN A 76 -20.60 -10.98 -3.51
CA ASN A 76 -19.62 -10.17 -2.80
C ASN A 76 -18.83 -10.96 -1.72
N PHE A 77 -19.17 -12.22 -1.51
CA PHE A 77 -18.56 -13.15 -0.58
C PHE A 77 -18.60 -12.75 0.91
N ALA A 78 -19.57 -11.94 1.35
CA ALA A 78 -19.73 -11.62 2.75
C ALA A 78 -19.87 -12.90 3.60
N GLY A 79 -19.10 -13.00 4.69
CA GLY A 79 -19.08 -14.17 5.58
C GLY A 79 -18.32 -15.39 5.04
N LYS A 80 -17.64 -15.26 3.91
CA LYS A 80 -16.79 -16.31 3.32
C LYS A 80 -15.32 -16.04 3.58
N THR A 81 -14.50 -17.10 3.62
CA THR A 81 -13.05 -17.01 3.78
C THR A 81 -12.35 -17.71 2.63
N PHE A 82 -11.39 -17.02 2.03
CA PHE A 82 -10.50 -17.52 0.99
C PHE A 82 -9.12 -17.74 1.57
N TYR A 83 -8.54 -18.88 1.30
CA TYR A 83 -7.18 -19.23 1.66
C TYR A 83 -6.32 -19.33 0.40
N LEU A 84 -5.23 -18.57 0.34
CA LEU A 84 -4.22 -18.79 -0.68
C LEU A 84 -3.35 -19.97 -0.25
N GLU A 85 -3.15 -20.92 -1.15
CA GLU A 85 -2.44 -22.17 -0.83
C GLU A 85 -1.05 -22.26 -1.45
N ASN A 86 -0.73 -21.40 -2.42
CA ASN A 86 0.55 -21.32 -3.11
C ASN A 86 0.92 -19.87 -3.38
N ASP A 87 2.20 -19.63 -3.62
CA ASP A 87 2.64 -18.41 -4.28
C ASP A 87 2.13 -18.40 -5.71
N LEU A 88 1.66 -17.23 -6.18
CA LEU A 88 1.13 -17.07 -7.53
C LEU A 88 1.94 -16.06 -8.33
N ASP A 89 2.11 -16.32 -9.62
CA ASP A 89 2.73 -15.42 -10.58
C ASP A 89 1.68 -14.93 -11.59
N LEU A 90 1.44 -13.61 -11.63
CA LEU A 90 0.51 -12.95 -12.53
C LEU A 90 1.20 -12.39 -13.79
N SER A 91 2.44 -12.77 -14.04
CA SER A 91 3.19 -12.25 -15.19
C SER A 91 2.53 -12.63 -16.53
N GLY A 92 2.73 -11.77 -17.52
CA GLY A 92 2.32 -12.02 -18.91
C GLY A 92 0.96 -11.49 -19.31
N HIS A 93 0.06 -11.23 -18.38
CA HIS A 93 -1.28 -10.71 -18.65
C HIS A 93 -1.66 -9.57 -17.72
N GLU A 94 -2.53 -8.70 -18.22
CA GLU A 94 -3.04 -7.59 -17.43
C GLU A 94 -4.01 -8.10 -16.37
N TRP A 95 -3.82 -7.60 -15.14
CA TRP A 95 -4.65 -7.98 -14.01
C TRP A 95 -5.96 -7.19 -13.96
N ILE A 96 -7.07 -7.90 -13.84
CA ILE A 96 -8.38 -7.32 -13.54
C ILE A 96 -8.63 -7.39 -12.03
N SER A 97 -8.73 -6.23 -11.39
CA SER A 97 -8.90 -6.14 -9.93
C SER A 97 -10.12 -6.90 -9.41
N ILE A 98 -9.98 -7.49 -8.22
CA ILE A 98 -11.09 -8.08 -7.48
C ILE A 98 -11.93 -6.94 -6.89
N GLY A 99 -13.18 -6.77 -7.36
CA GLY A 99 -14.05 -5.66 -7.00
C GLY A 99 -13.79 -4.40 -7.83
N THR A 100 -14.83 -3.89 -8.46
CA THR A 100 -14.75 -2.77 -9.44
C THR A 100 -15.51 -1.54 -9.01
N VAL A 101 -15.82 -1.35 -7.74
CA VAL A 101 -16.74 -0.32 -7.31
C VAL A 101 -16.46 1.07 -7.80
N LEU A 102 -17.51 1.60 -8.35
CA LEU A 102 -17.80 2.98 -8.61
C LEU A 102 -18.15 3.68 -7.30
N GLY A 103 -17.21 4.40 -6.72
CA GLY A 103 -17.33 5.32 -5.60
C GLY A 103 -18.57 5.26 -4.69
N GLY A 104 -18.38 5.28 -3.40
CA GLY A 104 -19.46 5.43 -2.43
C GLY A 104 -19.89 4.12 -1.76
N ASP A 105 -21.09 4.11 -1.24
CA ASP A 105 -21.61 3.09 -0.32
C ASP A 105 -22.14 1.79 -0.98
N TYR A 106 -21.52 1.34 -2.07
CA TYR A 106 -22.01 0.19 -2.82
C TYR A 106 -21.21 -1.09 -2.53
N PRO A 107 -21.60 -1.89 -1.52
CA PRO A 107 -20.94 -3.17 -1.24
C PRO A 107 -21.14 -4.21 -2.35
N GLU A 108 -22.06 -3.97 -3.28
CA GLU A 108 -22.45 -4.93 -4.31
C GLU A 108 -21.30 -5.33 -5.24
N TYR A 109 -20.37 -4.41 -5.51
CA TYR A 109 -19.22 -4.66 -6.39
C TYR A 109 -17.90 -4.78 -5.62
N SER A 110 -17.95 -4.89 -4.31
CA SER A 110 -16.78 -4.98 -3.46
C SER A 110 -16.55 -6.40 -3.01
N PHE A 111 -15.30 -6.75 -2.75
CA PHE A 111 -14.99 -7.95 -1.98
C PHE A 111 -15.34 -7.70 -0.50
N CYS A 112 -16.26 -8.51 0.04
CA CYS A 112 -16.76 -8.40 1.41
C CYS A 112 -16.36 -9.59 2.31
N GLY A 113 -15.54 -10.49 1.79
CA GLY A 113 -15.04 -11.67 2.49
C GLY A 113 -13.78 -11.44 3.30
N VAL A 114 -13.21 -12.52 3.77
CA VAL A 114 -11.86 -12.58 4.32
C VAL A 114 -10.93 -13.24 3.31
N PHE A 115 -9.84 -12.58 2.94
CA PHE A 115 -8.77 -13.16 2.13
C PHE A 115 -7.54 -13.36 3.01
N ASP A 116 -7.19 -14.61 3.28
CA ASP A 116 -6.03 -14.99 4.07
C ASP A 116 -4.94 -15.56 3.15
N GLY A 117 -3.90 -14.78 2.94
CA GLY A 117 -2.75 -15.18 2.12
C GLY A 117 -1.88 -16.26 2.75
N ARG A 118 -2.06 -16.60 4.04
CA ARG A 118 -1.28 -17.61 4.76
C ARG A 118 0.25 -17.41 4.69
N GLY A 119 0.70 -16.20 4.39
CA GLY A 119 2.11 -15.87 4.19
C GLY A 119 2.61 -16.07 2.76
N HIS A 120 1.74 -16.49 1.84
CA HIS A 120 2.05 -16.60 0.42
C HIS A 120 2.15 -15.23 -0.26
N VAL A 121 2.74 -15.26 -1.45
CA VAL A 121 3.04 -14.07 -2.26
C VAL A 121 2.34 -14.16 -3.61
N ILE A 122 1.69 -13.08 -4.01
CA ILE A 122 1.22 -12.85 -5.38
C ILE A 122 2.21 -11.90 -6.05
N SER A 123 2.88 -12.35 -7.10
CA SER A 123 3.95 -11.61 -7.76
C SER A 123 3.58 -11.13 -9.16
N ASN A 124 4.30 -10.07 -9.61
CA ASN A 124 4.25 -9.57 -10.98
C ASN A 124 2.86 -9.11 -11.43
N LEU A 125 2.06 -8.58 -10.48
CA LEU A 125 0.82 -7.91 -10.81
C LEU A 125 1.12 -6.77 -11.77
N TYR A 126 0.49 -6.80 -12.94
CA TYR A 126 0.66 -5.83 -14.00
C TYR A 126 -0.69 -5.20 -14.36
N SER A 127 -0.80 -3.88 -14.32
CA SER A 127 -2.01 -3.16 -14.69
C SER A 127 -1.65 -1.84 -15.36
N HIS A 128 -1.82 -1.79 -16.66
CA HIS A 128 -1.46 -0.62 -17.50
C HIS A 128 -2.66 0.05 -18.15
N GLU A 129 -3.79 -0.63 -18.22
CA GLU A 129 -4.96 -0.04 -18.83
C GLU A 129 -5.89 0.56 -17.79
N SER A 130 -6.24 1.80 -18.01
CA SER A 130 -7.20 2.50 -17.15
C SER A 130 -8.60 2.56 -17.74
N TYR A 131 -8.84 1.99 -18.91
CA TYR A 131 -10.12 2.12 -19.58
C TYR A 131 -10.56 0.82 -20.25
N ILE A 132 -11.62 0.19 -19.76
CA ILE A 132 -12.34 -0.88 -20.47
C ILE A 132 -13.61 -0.28 -21.07
N GLU A 133 -13.60 -0.07 -22.37
CA GLU A 133 -14.79 0.39 -23.09
C GLU A 133 -15.91 -0.63 -22.95
N GLY A 134 -17.04 -0.24 -22.36
CA GLY A 134 -18.22 -1.08 -22.22
C GLY A 134 -18.32 -1.90 -20.95
N ALA A 135 -17.56 -1.63 -19.89
CA ALA A 135 -17.80 -2.22 -18.57
C ALA A 135 -19.24 -1.92 -18.14
N LYS A 136 -20.10 -2.96 -18.08
CA LYS A 136 -21.49 -2.83 -17.70
C LYS A 136 -21.58 -2.35 -16.25
N GLY A 137 -22.33 -1.28 -16.03
CA GLY A 137 -22.63 -0.75 -14.70
C GLY A 137 -22.07 0.64 -14.42
N ALA A 138 -21.21 1.17 -15.31
CA ALA A 138 -20.81 2.56 -15.26
C ALA A 138 -21.83 3.41 -16.03
N ASP A 139 -22.40 4.43 -15.42
CA ASP A 139 -22.88 5.52 -16.23
C ASP A 139 -21.66 6.14 -16.93
N GLU A 140 -21.86 6.76 -18.10
CA GLU A 140 -20.77 7.23 -18.95
C GLU A 140 -19.82 8.25 -18.27
N SER A 141 -20.13 8.67 -17.06
CA SER A 141 -19.37 9.61 -16.25
C SER A 141 -18.41 8.97 -15.22
N HIS A 142 -18.44 7.63 -15.03
CA HIS A 142 -17.74 6.98 -13.90
C HIS A 142 -17.05 5.66 -14.26
N ASN A 143 -16.41 5.58 -15.43
CA ASN A 143 -15.56 4.44 -15.77
C ASN A 143 -14.29 4.44 -14.91
N LEU A 144 -14.44 4.18 -13.62
CA LEU A 144 -13.36 4.12 -12.65
C LEU A 144 -12.70 2.74 -12.73
N LEU A 145 -11.62 2.66 -13.48
CA LEU A 145 -10.82 1.45 -13.48
C LEU A 145 -10.04 1.32 -12.19
N ARG A 146 -9.93 0.11 -11.76
CA ARG A 146 -9.16 -0.30 -10.59
C ARG A 146 -7.91 -1.02 -11.07
N ASN A 147 -6.81 -0.79 -10.38
CA ASN A 147 -5.50 -1.27 -10.80
C ASN A 147 -4.83 -2.15 -9.75
N ALA A 148 -5.28 -2.08 -8.48
CA ALA A 148 -4.74 -2.88 -7.39
C ALA A 148 -5.12 -4.37 -7.52
N LEU A 149 -4.55 -5.21 -6.68
CA LEU A 149 -5.01 -6.59 -6.52
C LEU A 149 -6.51 -6.64 -6.21
N PHE A 150 -6.94 -5.85 -5.22
CA PHE A 150 -8.34 -5.60 -4.90
C PHE A 150 -8.73 -4.18 -5.31
N GLY A 151 -9.64 -4.03 -6.23
CA GLY A 151 -10.16 -2.72 -6.61
C GLY A 151 -11.01 -2.11 -5.49
N SER A 152 -11.78 -2.94 -4.77
CA SER A 152 -12.54 -2.51 -3.60
C SER A 152 -12.70 -3.62 -2.57
N VAL A 153 -12.46 -3.28 -1.30
CA VAL A 153 -12.75 -4.13 -0.14
C VAL A 153 -13.71 -3.37 0.79
N TYR A 154 -14.89 -3.91 1.04
CA TYR A 154 -15.89 -3.29 1.89
C TYR A 154 -16.42 -4.25 2.94
N ASN A 155 -16.35 -3.88 4.22
CA ASN A 155 -16.72 -4.74 5.34
C ASN A 155 -16.04 -6.14 5.27
N GLY A 156 -14.80 -6.16 4.76
CA GLY A 156 -13.98 -7.35 4.54
C GLY A 156 -12.64 -7.28 5.26
N GLU A 157 -11.85 -8.32 5.09
CA GLU A 157 -10.49 -8.40 5.65
C GLU A 157 -9.51 -8.98 4.62
N VAL A 158 -8.31 -8.41 4.53
CA VAL A 158 -7.17 -8.99 3.81
C VAL A 158 -6.01 -9.14 4.78
N ARG A 159 -5.43 -10.34 4.86
CA ARG A 159 -4.36 -10.59 5.82
C ARG A 159 -3.32 -11.59 5.35
N ASN A 160 -2.13 -11.52 5.97
CA ASN A 160 -1.03 -12.48 5.78
C ASN A 160 -0.65 -12.65 4.30
N LEU A 161 -0.55 -11.57 3.54
CA LEU A 161 -0.38 -11.60 2.09
C LEU A 161 0.75 -10.66 1.64
N GLY A 162 1.64 -11.17 0.78
CA GLY A 162 2.58 -10.37 0.03
C GLY A 162 2.10 -10.07 -1.39
N VAL A 163 2.33 -8.83 -1.88
CA VAL A 163 2.21 -8.50 -3.30
C VAL A 163 3.55 -7.96 -3.79
N ALA A 164 4.26 -8.77 -4.57
CA ALA A 164 5.63 -8.52 -4.99
C ALA A 164 5.72 -8.03 -6.43
N ASN A 165 6.65 -7.09 -6.67
CA ASN A 165 6.99 -6.63 -8.01
C ASN A 165 5.78 -6.14 -8.82
N ALA A 166 4.82 -5.47 -8.18
CA ALA A 166 3.68 -4.90 -8.87
C ALA A 166 4.12 -3.77 -9.81
N GLU A 167 3.52 -3.69 -10.98
CA GLU A 167 3.69 -2.60 -11.92
C GLU A 167 2.32 -2.03 -12.28
N ILE A 168 2.00 -0.89 -11.70
CA ILE A 168 0.74 -0.18 -11.94
C ILE A 168 1.03 1.13 -12.63
N TRP A 169 0.49 1.29 -13.83
CA TRP A 169 0.63 2.50 -14.61
C TRP A 169 -0.75 3.09 -14.91
N ILE A 170 -0.97 4.34 -14.49
CA ILE A 170 -2.24 5.02 -14.61
C ILE A 170 -2.15 5.96 -15.80
N ASP A 171 -3.00 5.74 -16.82
CA ASP A 171 -3.05 6.51 -18.04
C ASP A 171 -3.22 8.01 -17.74
N PRO A 172 -2.42 8.89 -18.38
CA PRO A 172 -2.63 10.34 -18.30
C PRO A 172 -4.03 10.81 -18.73
N LYS A 173 -4.80 9.98 -19.42
CA LYS A 173 -6.18 10.24 -19.82
C LYS A 173 -7.22 9.84 -18.75
N ASP A 174 -6.82 9.02 -17.77
CA ASP A 174 -7.71 8.69 -16.65
C ASP A 174 -7.92 9.93 -15.79
N ASP A 175 -9.03 10.61 -15.99
CA ASP A 175 -9.44 11.81 -15.27
C ASP A 175 -10.37 11.53 -14.10
N SER A 176 -10.54 10.26 -13.72
CA SER A 176 -11.29 9.87 -12.54
C SER A 176 -10.55 10.22 -11.24
N ALA A 177 -11.23 10.84 -10.29
CA ALA A 177 -10.73 10.97 -8.92
C ALA A 177 -10.75 9.60 -8.25
N ALA A 178 -9.59 8.97 -8.07
CA ALA A 178 -9.52 7.60 -7.58
C ALA A 178 -8.35 7.34 -6.63
N GLY A 179 -8.59 6.48 -5.64
CA GLY A 179 -7.53 5.86 -4.86
C GLY A 179 -6.80 4.82 -5.68
N LYS A 180 -5.48 4.78 -5.55
CA LYS A 180 -4.59 3.81 -6.20
C LYS A 180 -3.65 3.20 -5.16
N GLY A 181 -3.81 1.92 -4.92
CA GLY A 181 -2.94 1.13 -4.04
C GLY A 181 -2.34 -0.05 -4.78
N ILE A 182 -1.35 -0.72 -4.21
CA ILE A 182 -0.90 -1.99 -4.76
C ILE A 182 -1.83 -3.12 -4.30
N LEU A 183 -2.18 -3.13 -3.02
CA LEU A 183 -3.06 -4.17 -2.47
C LEU A 183 -4.53 -3.81 -2.65
N VAL A 184 -4.95 -2.60 -2.29
CA VAL A 184 -6.34 -2.17 -2.36
C VAL A 184 -6.44 -0.74 -2.89
N ASP A 185 -7.27 -0.49 -3.91
CA ASP A 185 -7.54 0.88 -4.35
C ASP A 185 -8.50 1.60 -3.38
N TRP A 186 -9.63 0.98 -3.04
CA TRP A 186 -10.64 1.53 -2.14
C TRP A 186 -10.99 0.56 -1.00
N MET A 187 -10.95 1.08 0.22
CA MET A 187 -11.20 0.31 1.43
C MET A 187 -12.24 0.99 2.30
N GLY A 188 -13.34 0.29 2.60
CA GLY A 188 -14.39 0.80 3.49
C GLY A 188 -14.77 -0.19 4.59
N LYS A 189 -14.91 0.25 5.83
CA LYS A 189 -15.28 -0.57 7.01
C LYS A 189 -14.48 -1.87 7.14
N SER A 190 -13.21 -1.86 6.73
CA SER A 190 -12.41 -3.06 6.49
C SER A 190 -11.11 -3.07 7.28
N LYS A 191 -10.44 -4.23 7.25
CA LYS A 191 -9.18 -4.44 7.96
C LYS A 191 -8.14 -5.06 7.05
N ILE A 192 -6.88 -4.57 7.15
CA ILE A 192 -5.70 -5.17 6.52
C ILE A 192 -4.67 -5.44 7.60
N THR A 193 -4.16 -6.67 7.67
CA THR A 193 -3.15 -7.05 8.66
C THR A 193 -2.08 -7.95 8.09
N ASN A 194 -0.83 -7.74 8.53
CA ASN A 194 0.32 -8.57 8.17
C ASN A 194 0.46 -8.71 6.64
N CYS A 195 0.33 -7.60 5.92
CA CYS A 195 0.48 -7.55 4.48
C CYS A 195 1.67 -6.69 4.07
N TRP A 196 2.24 -7.00 2.92
CA TRP A 196 3.31 -6.18 2.38
C TRP A 196 3.22 -6.03 0.86
N THR A 197 3.85 -4.95 0.36
CA THR A 197 3.87 -4.67 -1.07
C THR A 197 5.24 -4.20 -1.53
N SER A 198 5.59 -4.53 -2.76
CA SER A 198 6.74 -3.99 -3.48
C SER A 198 6.38 -3.74 -4.96
N GLY A 199 7.23 -3.00 -5.65
CA GLY A 199 7.02 -2.67 -7.06
C GLY A 199 6.82 -1.19 -7.28
N SER A 200 5.93 -0.79 -8.18
CA SER A 200 5.74 0.61 -8.51
C SER A 200 4.29 0.99 -8.85
N ILE A 201 3.93 2.21 -8.49
CA ILE A 201 2.77 2.91 -9.03
C ILE A 201 3.27 4.16 -9.74
N TYR A 202 2.90 4.34 -11.00
CA TYR A 202 3.13 5.56 -11.75
C TYR A 202 1.79 6.19 -12.15
N SER A 203 1.57 7.43 -11.78
CA SER A 203 0.43 8.22 -12.22
C SER A 203 0.92 9.45 -12.99
N GLY A 204 0.56 9.52 -14.27
CA GLY A 204 0.82 10.66 -15.15
C GLY A 204 -0.39 11.58 -15.31
N THR A 205 -1.42 11.42 -14.49
CA THR A 205 -2.72 12.05 -14.68
C THR A 205 -2.75 13.54 -14.34
N LYS A 206 -3.70 14.25 -14.96
CA LYS A 206 -3.95 15.68 -14.68
C LYS A 206 -4.87 15.90 -13.49
N THR A 207 -5.48 14.84 -12.97
CA THR A 207 -6.57 14.89 -11.99
C THR A 207 -6.18 14.26 -10.67
N GLU A 208 -7.03 14.47 -9.70
CA GLU A 208 -6.88 14.07 -8.31
C GLU A 208 -6.62 12.58 -8.15
N LYS A 209 -5.44 12.21 -7.68
CA LYS A 209 -5.11 10.83 -7.35
C LYS A 209 -4.59 10.72 -5.92
N ASN A 210 -4.99 9.64 -5.28
CA ASN A 210 -4.60 9.33 -3.91
C ASN A 210 -3.84 8.01 -3.93
N ILE A 211 -2.51 8.09 -3.90
CA ILE A 211 -1.62 6.95 -4.10
C ILE A 211 -1.13 6.45 -2.75
N GLY A 212 -1.30 5.14 -2.50
CA GLY A 212 -0.76 4.47 -1.30
C GLY A 212 -0.01 3.20 -1.63
N GLY A 213 1.05 2.91 -0.92
CA GLY A 213 1.79 1.66 -1.14
C GLY A 213 0.93 0.42 -0.87
N ILE A 214 0.05 0.48 0.11
CA ILE A 214 -0.92 -0.58 0.46
C ILE A 214 -2.32 -0.21 -0.02
N VAL A 215 -2.84 0.94 0.42
CA VAL A 215 -4.22 1.37 0.16
C VAL A 215 -4.26 2.76 -0.44
N GLY A 216 -4.99 2.94 -1.54
CA GLY A 216 -5.21 4.25 -2.14
C GLY A 216 -6.08 5.15 -1.29
N ILE A 217 -7.32 4.77 -1.04
CA ILE A 217 -8.28 5.54 -0.23
C ILE A 217 -8.95 4.65 0.82
N THR A 218 -9.14 5.22 2.01
CA THR A 218 -9.95 4.62 3.08
C THR A 218 -11.19 5.45 3.38
N MET A 219 -12.31 4.76 3.76
CA MET A 219 -13.58 5.37 4.13
C MET A 219 -14.33 4.58 5.21
N GLN A 220 -15.21 5.24 5.92
CA GLN A 220 -16.20 4.64 6.84
C GLN A 220 -15.61 3.76 7.95
N GLY A 221 -14.38 3.99 8.35
CA GLY A 221 -13.74 3.25 9.44
C GLY A 221 -12.88 2.07 8.96
N CYS A 222 -11.55 2.27 8.92
CA CYS A 222 -10.60 1.28 8.47
C CYS A 222 -9.45 1.09 9.45
N THR A 223 -8.90 -0.13 9.47
CA THR A 223 -7.71 -0.46 10.25
C THR A 223 -6.66 -1.13 9.37
N ILE A 224 -5.44 -0.62 9.41
CA ILE A 224 -4.26 -1.21 8.77
C ILE A 224 -3.21 -1.44 9.86
N SER A 225 -2.74 -2.67 10.04
CA SER A 225 -1.81 -3.01 11.12
C SER A 225 -0.80 -4.08 10.71
N GLY A 226 0.44 -3.93 11.17
CA GLY A 226 1.51 -4.89 10.89
C GLY A 226 1.85 -4.98 9.39
N CYS A 227 1.79 -3.88 8.66
CA CYS A 227 1.97 -3.86 7.22
C CYS A 227 3.18 -3.03 6.80
N TYR A 228 3.75 -3.35 5.63
CA TYR A 228 4.81 -2.51 5.08
C TYR A 228 4.78 -2.38 3.56
N SER A 229 5.46 -1.35 3.06
CA SER A 229 5.68 -1.17 1.62
C SER A 229 7.09 -0.69 1.34
N THR A 230 7.70 -1.27 0.30
CA THR A 230 8.99 -0.85 -0.27
C THR A 230 8.82 -0.30 -1.69
N ALA A 231 7.59 0.00 -2.09
CA ALA A 231 7.25 0.41 -3.44
C ALA A 231 7.79 1.79 -3.82
N THR A 232 8.00 2.00 -5.12
CA THR A 232 8.22 3.33 -5.70
C THR A 232 6.86 3.92 -6.13
N LEU A 233 6.48 5.03 -5.51
CA LEU A 233 5.22 5.71 -5.74
C LEU A 233 5.48 7.02 -6.47
N THR A 234 5.02 7.14 -7.73
CA THR A 234 5.27 8.32 -8.56
C THR A 234 3.97 9.02 -8.90
N GLY A 235 3.85 10.28 -8.50
CA GLY A 235 2.77 11.18 -8.86
C GLY A 235 3.28 12.30 -9.77
N ASN A 236 3.01 12.20 -11.07
CA ASN A 236 3.32 13.22 -12.06
C ASN A 236 2.08 14.07 -12.35
N PHE A 237 1.65 14.83 -11.34
CA PHE A 237 0.43 15.63 -11.38
C PHE A 237 0.68 16.94 -12.13
N THR A 238 0.11 17.09 -13.32
CA THR A 238 0.39 18.23 -14.20
C THR A 238 -0.58 19.40 -14.06
N ASN A 239 -1.75 19.22 -13.43
CA ASN A 239 -2.72 20.27 -13.18
C ASN A 239 -3.27 20.15 -11.76
N SER A 240 -2.73 20.98 -10.89
CA SER A 240 -3.26 21.16 -9.53
C SER A 240 -4.37 22.20 -9.44
N GLU A 241 -4.89 22.69 -10.57
CA GLU A 241 -6.12 23.48 -10.56
C GLU A 241 -7.30 22.52 -10.34
N GLY A 242 -7.55 22.23 -9.07
CA GLY A 242 -8.50 21.24 -8.61
C GLY A 242 -9.83 21.28 -9.36
N TYR A 243 -10.38 20.11 -9.63
CA TYR A 243 -11.72 19.87 -10.18
C TYR A 243 -12.82 20.72 -9.52
N TYR A 244 -12.58 21.19 -8.33
CA TYR A 244 -13.47 22.10 -7.58
C TYR A 244 -13.09 23.56 -7.84
N LYS A 245 -13.58 24.13 -8.95
CA LYS A 245 -13.61 25.58 -9.17
C LYS A 245 -14.33 26.27 -7.98
N GLY A 246 -13.56 26.82 -7.06
CA GLY A 246 -14.08 27.54 -5.89
C GLY A 246 -13.47 27.14 -4.55
N SER A 247 -12.78 26.02 -4.45
CA SER A 247 -11.96 25.71 -3.27
C SER A 247 -10.63 26.46 -3.34
N ASN A 248 -10.14 26.91 -2.20
CA ASN A 248 -8.81 27.51 -2.11
C ASN A 248 -7.76 26.38 -2.17
N PRO A 249 -7.09 26.15 -3.32
CA PRO A 249 -6.13 25.03 -3.47
C PRO A 249 -4.91 25.17 -2.56
N ALA A 250 -4.67 26.37 -2.01
CA ALA A 250 -3.63 26.56 -1.00
C ALA A 250 -3.98 25.92 0.35
N LYS A 251 -5.24 25.56 0.56
CA LYS A 251 -5.74 25.06 1.84
C LYS A 251 -5.82 23.53 1.91
N TRP A 252 -6.13 22.85 0.78
CA TRP A 252 -6.39 21.41 0.75
C TRP A 252 -5.70 20.76 -0.45
N PRO A 253 -4.89 19.73 -0.23
CA PRO A 253 -4.31 18.96 -1.32
C PRO A 253 -5.38 18.08 -1.97
N THR A 254 -5.41 18.08 -3.29
CA THR A 254 -6.25 17.17 -4.08
C THR A 254 -5.50 15.89 -4.41
N ASP A 255 -4.18 16.00 -4.59
CA ASP A 255 -3.29 14.89 -4.86
C ASP A 255 -2.57 14.48 -3.58
N THR A 256 -2.54 13.19 -3.30
CA THR A 256 -1.91 12.70 -2.07
C THR A 256 -1.10 11.44 -2.33
N ILE A 257 0.05 11.33 -1.68
CA ILE A 257 0.87 10.12 -1.71
C ILE A 257 1.24 9.73 -0.29
N GLY A 258 0.91 8.49 0.08
CA GLY A 258 1.32 7.91 1.36
C GLY A 258 2.05 6.59 1.17
N GLY A 259 3.09 6.36 1.93
CA GLY A 259 3.84 5.10 1.84
C GLY A 259 2.97 3.87 2.12
N ILE A 260 1.95 4.02 2.97
CA ILE A 260 0.99 2.97 3.31
C ILE A 260 -0.41 3.34 2.80
N VAL A 261 -0.95 4.50 3.17
CA VAL A 261 -2.30 4.96 2.80
C VAL A 261 -2.19 6.27 2.06
N GLY A 262 -2.74 6.35 0.84
CA GLY A 262 -2.78 7.58 0.06
C GLY A 262 -3.62 8.63 0.75
N ALA A 263 -4.89 8.33 1.02
CA ALA A 263 -5.79 9.26 1.68
C ALA A 263 -6.88 8.58 2.51
N ARG A 264 -7.42 9.34 3.46
CA ARG A 264 -8.68 9.05 4.13
C ARG A 264 -9.76 9.99 3.59
N PHE A 265 -10.86 9.42 3.12
CA PHE A 265 -11.99 10.20 2.65
C PHE A 265 -12.93 10.58 3.82
N ASP A 266 -13.42 9.59 4.58
CA ASP A 266 -14.28 9.81 5.75
C ASP A 266 -14.13 8.69 6.80
N GLY A 267 -14.86 8.78 7.92
CA GLY A 267 -14.87 7.80 9.01
C GLY A 267 -13.55 7.72 9.78
N ASP A 268 -13.42 6.73 10.63
CA ASP A 268 -12.21 6.51 11.43
C ASP A 268 -11.10 5.89 10.58
N LEU A 269 -9.85 6.21 10.88
CA LEU A 269 -8.67 5.58 10.30
C LEU A 269 -7.67 5.24 11.40
N THR A 270 -7.31 3.97 11.49
CA THR A 270 -6.24 3.50 12.36
C THR A 270 -5.14 2.84 11.54
N VAL A 271 -3.94 3.42 11.56
CA VAL A 271 -2.73 2.84 10.96
C VAL A 271 -1.72 2.61 12.07
N THR A 272 -1.44 1.35 12.38
CA THR A 272 -0.56 0.99 13.50
C THR A 272 0.45 -0.06 13.09
N ASP A 273 1.63 0.02 13.70
CA ASP A 273 2.67 -0.98 13.47
C ASP A 273 2.94 -1.18 11.97
N CYS A 274 3.16 -0.09 11.24
CA CYS A 274 3.45 -0.12 9.82
C CYS A 274 4.78 0.54 9.53
N TRP A 275 5.45 0.13 8.44
CA TRP A 275 6.66 0.83 8.02
C TRP A 275 6.74 1.00 6.50
N PHE A 276 7.50 2.02 6.10
CA PHE A 276 7.74 2.36 4.71
C PHE A 276 9.23 2.61 4.46
N ASP A 277 9.80 1.85 3.53
CA ASP A 277 11.18 1.99 3.05
C ASP A 277 11.26 2.04 1.51
N GLY A 278 10.24 2.63 0.89
CA GLY A 278 10.18 2.79 -0.55
C GLY A 278 10.67 4.16 -1.01
N LYS A 279 10.20 4.57 -2.18
CA LYS A 279 10.50 5.88 -2.77
C LYS A 279 9.21 6.61 -3.14
N ILE A 280 9.12 7.89 -2.79
CA ILE A 280 8.05 8.76 -3.26
C ILE A 280 8.63 9.81 -4.20
N VAL A 281 8.09 9.88 -5.41
CA VAL A 281 8.46 10.87 -6.42
C VAL A 281 7.22 11.70 -6.73
N VAL A 282 7.31 13.01 -6.54
CA VAL A 282 6.22 13.94 -6.83
C VAL A 282 6.77 15.18 -7.51
N ASN A 283 6.09 15.65 -8.54
CA ASN A 283 6.46 16.86 -9.27
C ASN A 283 5.53 18.05 -9.00
N SER A 284 4.47 17.86 -8.21
CA SER A 284 3.52 18.90 -7.84
C SER A 284 3.85 19.48 -6.47
N ILE A 285 3.88 20.82 -6.40
CA ILE A 285 4.04 21.55 -5.12
C ILE A 285 2.76 21.55 -4.27
N GLN A 286 1.66 21.01 -4.78
CA GLN A 286 0.36 21.00 -4.12
C GLN A 286 -0.02 19.64 -3.55
N ALA A 287 0.67 18.57 -3.94
CA ALA A 287 0.45 17.25 -3.42
C ALA A 287 0.81 17.18 -1.92
N ALA A 288 -0.03 16.50 -1.14
CA ALA A 288 0.32 16.13 0.22
C ALA A 288 1.05 14.79 0.23
N VAL A 289 2.18 14.74 0.91
CA VAL A 289 3.02 13.56 1.00
C VAL A 289 3.25 13.19 2.45
N GLY A 290 3.05 11.92 2.77
CA GLY A 290 3.38 11.34 4.08
C GLY A 290 4.02 9.96 3.93
N GLY A 291 5.06 9.68 4.69
CA GLY A 291 5.72 8.38 4.62
C GLY A 291 4.81 7.22 5.05
N ILE A 292 3.77 7.50 5.83
CA ILE A 292 2.73 6.52 6.21
C ILE A 292 1.39 6.92 5.60
N VAL A 293 0.86 8.11 5.88
CA VAL A 293 -0.44 8.58 5.40
C VAL A 293 -0.28 9.86 4.61
N GLY A 294 -0.63 9.85 3.33
CA GLY A 294 -0.52 11.00 2.44
C GLY A 294 -1.43 12.15 2.86
N CYS A 295 -2.70 11.89 3.11
CA CYS A 295 -3.61 12.87 3.70
C CYS A 295 -4.69 12.20 4.55
N ALA A 296 -4.79 12.61 5.80
CA ALA A 296 -5.77 12.08 6.73
C ALA A 296 -7.14 12.79 6.70
N ASN A 297 -7.35 13.76 5.81
CA ASN A 297 -8.57 14.56 5.83
C ASN A 297 -8.94 15.20 4.49
N ILE A 298 -9.28 14.39 3.49
CA ILE A 298 -9.77 14.92 2.19
C ILE A 298 -11.20 15.46 2.30
N ALA A 299 -12.05 14.87 3.13
CA ALA A 299 -13.48 15.20 3.19
C ALA A 299 -13.80 16.64 3.63
N THR A 300 -12.83 17.37 4.19
CA THR A 300 -13.01 18.80 4.52
C THR A 300 -13.06 19.73 3.31
N VAL A 301 -12.74 19.24 2.13
CA VAL A 301 -12.75 20.05 0.88
C VAL A 301 -14.16 20.28 0.35
N ASN A 302 -15.09 19.40 0.66
CA ASN A 302 -16.45 19.46 0.14
C ASN A 302 -17.50 19.82 1.18
N ASN A 303 -17.71 21.13 1.39
CA ASN A 303 -18.92 21.62 2.03
C ASN A 303 -20.23 21.22 1.28
N SER A 304 -20.15 20.52 0.14
CA SER A 304 -21.27 20.18 -0.70
C SER A 304 -21.67 18.71 -0.69
N VAL A 305 -20.85 17.82 -0.14
CA VAL A 305 -21.23 16.42 0.07
C VAL A 305 -21.15 16.15 1.56
N GLY A 306 -22.28 16.02 2.22
CA GLY A 306 -22.50 16.00 3.67
C GLY A 306 -21.66 15.07 4.54
N GLY A 307 -20.36 14.99 4.28
CA GLY A 307 -19.36 14.34 5.12
C GLY A 307 -19.03 15.20 6.33
N SER A 308 -19.59 14.87 7.48
CA SER A 308 -19.27 15.50 8.76
C SER A 308 -17.81 15.28 9.11
N VAL A 309 -17.01 16.33 9.10
CA VAL A 309 -15.63 16.35 9.62
C VAL A 309 -15.58 16.19 11.15
N GLY A 310 -16.73 16.23 11.78
CA GLY A 310 -16.85 16.21 13.23
C GLY A 310 -16.61 14.79 13.77
N ASN A 311 -15.58 14.63 14.58
CA ASN A 311 -15.32 13.51 15.48
C ASN A 311 -14.71 12.22 14.93
N ALA A 312 -14.18 12.19 13.70
CA ALA A 312 -13.44 11.00 13.26
C ALA A 312 -12.18 10.77 14.09
N ASN A 313 -11.99 9.55 14.55
CA ASN A 313 -10.78 9.16 15.26
C ASN A 313 -9.72 8.72 14.25
N ILE A 314 -8.69 9.55 14.08
CA ILE A 314 -7.56 9.28 13.21
C ILE A 314 -6.36 8.92 14.08
N VAL A 315 -5.74 7.78 13.83
CA VAL A 315 -4.56 7.33 14.58
C VAL A 315 -3.50 6.80 13.63
N THR A 316 -2.30 7.38 13.67
CA THR A 316 -1.07 6.84 13.08
C THR A 316 -0.10 6.58 14.22
N LYS A 317 0.05 5.32 14.62
CA LYS A 317 0.75 4.96 15.84
C LYS A 317 1.77 3.86 15.60
N ASN A 318 2.92 3.95 16.28
CA ASN A 318 3.96 2.92 16.29
C ASN A 318 4.44 2.56 14.87
N CYS A 319 4.53 3.57 14.02
CA CYS A 319 4.92 3.43 12.63
C CYS A 319 6.34 3.94 12.41
N MET A 320 6.98 3.46 11.34
CA MET A 320 8.35 3.82 11.02
C MET A 320 8.49 4.18 9.54
N VAL A 321 9.22 5.27 9.27
CA VAL A 321 9.65 5.68 7.94
C VAL A 321 11.16 5.64 7.93
N THR A 322 11.77 4.83 7.09
CA THR A 322 13.23 4.65 7.05
C THR A 322 13.87 5.33 5.85
N THR A 323 13.10 5.53 4.79
CA THR A 323 13.57 6.19 3.57
C THR A 323 13.70 7.71 3.72
N THR A 324 14.70 8.29 3.09
CA THR A 324 14.83 9.75 2.89
C THR A 324 14.33 10.22 1.51
N ASN A 325 13.92 9.29 0.65
CA ASN A 325 13.49 9.55 -0.72
C ASN A 325 11.98 9.87 -0.79
N MET A 326 11.57 11.03 -0.26
CA MET A 326 10.19 11.45 -0.19
C MET A 326 9.96 12.83 -0.82
N GLY A 327 9.41 12.86 -2.02
CA GLY A 327 8.98 14.09 -2.68
C GLY A 327 10.10 15.05 -3.09
N ALA A 328 9.75 16.29 -3.41
CA ALA A 328 10.69 17.34 -3.78
C ALA A 328 11.14 18.16 -2.56
N ASP A 329 12.41 18.59 -2.53
CA ASP A 329 13.06 19.29 -1.41
C ASP A 329 12.41 20.61 -0.96
N LYS A 330 11.43 21.13 -1.71
CA LYS A 330 10.78 22.42 -1.45
C LYS A 330 9.29 22.31 -1.14
N ASP A 331 8.77 21.09 -1.02
CA ASP A 331 7.36 20.89 -0.83
C ASP A 331 6.98 21.13 0.63
N LYS A 332 6.20 22.17 0.86
CA LYS A 332 5.71 22.51 2.21
C LYS A 332 4.64 21.56 2.73
N LYS A 333 4.15 20.63 1.91
CA LYS A 333 3.10 19.64 2.25
C LYS A 333 3.66 18.24 2.44
N THR A 334 4.98 18.08 2.44
CA THR A 334 5.64 16.79 2.69
C THR A 334 5.93 16.63 4.19
N CYS A 335 5.55 15.49 4.73
CA CYS A 335 5.76 15.11 6.13
C CYS A 335 6.45 13.76 6.23
N TRP A 336 7.24 13.56 7.29
CA TRP A 336 7.86 12.25 7.51
C TRP A 336 6.82 11.14 7.73
N VAL A 337 5.79 11.40 8.50
CA VAL A 337 4.82 10.35 8.87
C VAL A 337 3.47 10.56 8.18
N ALA A 338 2.80 11.67 8.46
CA ALA A 338 1.44 11.88 7.96
C ALA A 338 1.12 13.36 7.74
N TYR A 339 0.47 13.67 6.62
CA TYR A 339 -0.21 14.94 6.45
C TYR A 339 -1.57 14.90 7.17
N ALA A 340 -1.52 15.16 8.47
CA ALA A 340 -2.63 14.95 9.40
C ALA A 340 -2.52 15.88 10.61
N PRO A 341 -3.61 16.07 11.40
CA PRO A 341 -3.53 16.76 12.69
C PRO A 341 -2.52 16.09 13.63
N ASP A 342 -1.76 16.91 14.34
CA ASP A 342 -0.66 16.50 15.23
C ASP A 342 -0.98 15.37 16.20
N LYS A 343 -2.16 15.47 16.82
CA LYS A 343 -2.61 14.54 17.86
C LYS A 343 -2.77 13.11 17.34
N THR A 344 -2.75 12.94 16.02
CA THR A 344 -2.95 11.65 15.36
C THR A 344 -1.67 10.85 15.23
N VAL A 345 -0.48 11.48 15.26
CA VAL A 345 0.83 10.82 15.15
C VAL A 345 1.37 10.53 16.55
N LYS A 346 1.54 9.24 16.87
CA LYS A 346 1.98 8.78 18.19
C LYS A 346 3.03 7.68 18.11
N ASN A 347 4.13 7.84 18.85
CA ASN A 347 5.19 6.84 18.95
C ASN A 347 5.69 6.36 17.58
N CYS A 348 5.92 7.29 16.65
CA CYS A 348 6.43 7.00 15.32
C CYS A 348 7.92 7.35 15.22
N TYR A 349 8.60 6.76 14.24
CA TYR A 349 10.02 6.92 14.01
C TYR A 349 10.28 7.39 12.58
N TRP A 350 11.21 8.34 12.40
CA TRP A 350 11.56 8.90 11.09
C TRP A 350 13.04 9.29 11.05
N PRO A 351 13.64 9.50 9.84
CA PRO A 351 15.02 9.90 9.72
C PRO A 351 15.33 11.20 10.48
N ASN A 352 16.48 11.24 11.15
CA ASN A 352 16.98 12.47 11.80
C ASN A 352 17.50 13.44 10.74
N ASP A 353 16.57 13.99 9.97
CA ASP A 353 16.80 14.96 8.91
C ASP A 353 15.74 16.06 9.05
N GLU A 354 16.16 17.31 9.17
CA GLU A 354 15.28 18.47 9.37
C GLU A 354 14.50 18.87 8.11
N LYS A 355 14.62 18.08 7.04
CA LYS A 355 14.01 18.37 5.74
C LYS A 355 12.49 18.46 5.81
N TYR A 356 11.85 17.61 6.59
CA TYR A 356 10.39 17.58 6.74
C TYR A 356 9.98 17.53 8.21
N ASN A 357 8.79 18.06 8.49
CA ASN A 357 8.15 17.87 9.78
C ASN A 357 7.57 16.46 9.90
N PRO A 358 7.42 15.90 11.11
CA PRO A 358 6.77 14.59 11.29
C PRO A 358 5.30 14.58 10.86
N SER A 359 4.60 15.68 11.06
CA SER A 359 3.23 15.90 10.54
C SER A 359 2.98 17.38 10.31
N LEU A 360 1.98 17.71 9.50
CA LEU A 360 1.55 19.06 9.25
C LEU A 360 0.02 19.16 9.41
N LEU A 361 -0.44 20.21 10.05
CA LEU A 361 -1.85 20.55 10.13
C LEU A 361 -2.24 21.43 8.95
N ALA A 362 -3.22 21.00 8.18
CA ALA A 362 -3.67 21.71 6.98
C ALA A 362 -4.23 23.12 7.24
N ASP A 363 -4.77 23.37 8.44
CA ASP A 363 -5.56 24.58 8.70
C ASP A 363 -4.75 25.82 9.07
N VAL A 364 -3.50 25.73 9.46
CA VAL A 364 -2.84 26.82 10.20
C VAL A 364 -1.50 27.24 9.62
N GLY A 365 -0.99 26.60 8.61
CA GLY A 365 0.31 26.97 8.01
C GLY A 365 1.49 26.92 9.01
N GLY A 366 1.33 26.19 10.10
CA GLY A 366 2.29 26.07 11.18
C GLY A 366 2.90 24.69 11.27
N ALA A 367 4.17 24.64 11.69
CA ALA A 367 4.80 23.40 12.09
C ALA A 367 4.03 22.80 13.26
N SER A 368 3.78 21.49 13.19
CA SER A 368 3.10 20.75 14.22
C SER A 368 4.02 20.49 15.41
N ASN A 369 3.59 20.90 16.58
CA ASN A 369 4.32 20.65 17.83
C ASN A 369 3.70 19.50 18.66
N GLY A 370 2.72 18.78 18.13
CA GLY A 370 1.96 17.75 18.85
C GLY A 370 2.22 16.32 18.40
N ALA A 371 2.97 16.10 17.31
CA ALA A 371 3.36 14.78 16.89
C ALA A 371 4.32 14.15 17.92
N GLN A 372 4.01 12.92 18.32
CA GLN A 372 4.81 12.18 19.29
C GLN A 372 5.61 11.08 18.57
N GLY A 373 6.92 11.14 18.69
CA GLY A 373 7.81 10.14 18.10
C GLY A 373 9.27 10.59 18.15
N THR A 374 10.12 9.92 17.43
CA THR A 374 11.57 10.07 17.53
C THR A 374 12.20 10.17 16.15
N ALA A 375 13.00 11.23 15.94
CA ALA A 375 13.92 11.33 14.82
C ALA A 375 15.13 10.41 15.09
N VAL A 376 15.50 9.59 14.12
CA VAL A 376 16.47 8.50 14.29
C VAL A 376 17.56 8.58 13.23
N SER A 377 18.80 8.50 13.68
CA SER A 377 19.99 8.42 12.80
C SER A 377 20.42 6.99 12.49
N ASP A 378 20.04 6.04 13.37
CA ASP A 378 20.33 4.63 13.23
C ASP A 378 19.10 3.80 13.60
N PHE A 379 18.41 3.28 12.59
CA PHE A 379 17.22 2.44 12.78
C PHE A 379 17.55 1.04 13.29
N THR A 380 18.80 0.58 13.27
CA THR A 380 19.20 -0.71 13.84
C THR A 380 19.36 -0.66 15.34
N SER A 381 19.25 0.52 15.96
CA SER A 381 19.48 0.69 17.38
C SER A 381 18.49 -0.10 18.24
N ALA A 382 18.95 -0.66 19.35
CA ALA A 382 18.12 -1.40 20.29
C ALA A 382 16.97 -0.56 20.87
N ASP A 383 17.15 0.76 20.99
CA ASP A 383 16.13 1.67 21.53
C ASP A 383 14.93 1.81 20.60
N VAL A 384 15.14 1.83 19.27
CA VAL A 384 14.06 1.86 18.28
C VAL A 384 13.23 0.59 18.40
N LEU A 385 13.88 -0.58 18.40
CA LEU A 385 13.19 -1.85 18.54
C LEU A 385 12.45 -1.97 19.87
N ALA A 386 13.07 -1.57 20.97
CA ALA A 386 12.44 -1.59 22.29
C ALA A 386 11.20 -0.69 22.35
N GLY A 387 11.29 0.52 21.75
CA GLY A 387 10.17 1.44 21.67
C GLY A 387 9.02 0.91 20.83
N LEU A 388 9.31 0.30 19.68
CA LEU A 388 8.30 -0.35 18.83
C LEU A 388 7.62 -1.52 19.56
N ARG A 389 8.38 -2.41 20.22
CA ARG A 389 7.85 -3.54 21.01
C ARG A 389 6.96 -3.08 22.16
N LYS A 390 7.36 -2.05 22.87
CA LYS A 390 6.60 -1.50 24.01
C LYS A 390 5.21 -1.02 23.61
N ASN A 391 5.05 -0.53 22.39
CA ASN A 391 3.83 0.11 21.91
C ASN A 391 3.11 -0.72 20.84
N ALA A 392 3.61 -1.92 20.55
CA ALA A 392 3.05 -2.82 19.54
C ALA A 392 1.59 -3.19 19.84
N SER A 393 0.83 -3.39 18.81
CA SER A 393 -0.49 -4.01 18.87
C SER A 393 -0.36 -5.46 19.31
N LYS A 394 -1.39 -6.00 19.95
CA LYS A 394 -1.36 -7.34 20.59
C LYS A 394 -0.87 -8.47 19.66
N ASP A 395 -1.20 -8.36 18.37
CA ASP A 395 -0.95 -9.41 17.38
C ASP A 395 0.27 -9.09 16.48
N VAL A 396 1.06 -8.06 16.83
CA VAL A 396 2.25 -7.64 16.06
C VAL A 396 3.50 -7.86 16.91
N GLU A 397 4.42 -8.67 16.39
CA GLU A 397 5.72 -8.92 17.00
C GLU A 397 6.85 -8.28 16.20
N TRP A 398 7.46 -7.23 16.75
CA TRP A 398 8.61 -6.57 16.18
C TRP A 398 9.91 -7.31 16.52
N VAL A 399 10.75 -7.52 15.53
CA VAL A 399 12.06 -8.16 15.66
C VAL A 399 13.17 -7.30 15.01
N ALA A 400 14.40 -7.62 15.32
CA ALA A 400 15.53 -7.01 14.61
C ALA A 400 15.52 -7.45 13.15
N GLY A 401 15.63 -6.48 12.26
CA GLY A 401 15.74 -6.72 10.82
C GLY A 401 17.14 -6.41 10.29
N ILE A 402 17.32 -6.53 8.98
CA ILE A 402 18.62 -6.33 8.31
C ILE A 402 19.07 -4.85 8.42
N ASN A 403 18.19 -3.93 8.09
CA ASN A 403 18.48 -2.49 8.05
C ASN A 403 17.73 -1.68 9.10
N HIS A 404 16.65 -2.24 9.63
CA HIS A 404 15.74 -1.63 10.61
C HIS A 404 14.88 -2.72 11.24
N PRO A 405 14.15 -2.47 12.35
CA PRO A 405 13.19 -3.42 12.90
C PRO A 405 12.13 -3.80 11.87
N THR A 406 11.72 -5.04 11.88
CA THR A 406 10.66 -5.58 11.04
C THR A 406 9.77 -6.54 11.84
N PHE A 407 8.89 -7.28 11.18
CA PHE A 407 7.97 -8.22 11.83
C PHE A 407 8.53 -9.64 11.86
N LYS A 408 8.19 -10.40 12.88
CA LYS A 408 8.62 -11.79 13.01
C LYS A 408 8.19 -12.67 11.82
N TRP A 409 7.07 -12.36 11.19
CA TRP A 409 6.57 -13.08 10.01
C TRP A 409 7.26 -12.64 8.69
N ASP A 410 7.99 -11.51 8.71
CA ASP A 410 8.62 -10.93 7.52
C ASP A 410 9.91 -11.65 7.14
N ASN A 411 9.79 -12.67 6.33
CA ASN A 411 10.92 -13.48 5.86
C ASN A 411 11.90 -12.73 4.94
N ASN A 412 11.54 -11.57 4.42
CA ASN A 412 12.36 -10.81 3.48
C ASN A 412 13.41 -9.95 4.18
N ASN A 413 13.10 -9.44 5.36
CA ASN A 413 13.91 -8.45 6.06
C ASN A 413 14.54 -8.97 7.36
N ILE A 414 14.35 -10.22 7.71
CA ILE A 414 14.99 -10.88 8.85
C ILE A 414 16.36 -11.43 8.43
N PRO A 415 17.45 -11.17 9.17
CA PRO A 415 18.74 -11.78 8.92
C PRO A 415 18.69 -13.31 8.91
N ALA A 416 19.49 -13.95 8.07
CA ALA A 416 19.49 -15.42 7.93
C ALA A 416 19.87 -16.13 9.23
N ASP A 417 20.82 -15.56 9.98
CA ASP A 417 21.27 -16.05 11.29
C ASP A 417 20.17 -15.96 12.36
N TYR A 418 19.26 -14.99 12.27
CA TYR A 418 18.11 -14.89 13.17
C TYR A 418 17.11 -16.03 12.99
N LYS A 419 16.89 -16.45 11.74
CA LYS A 419 16.05 -17.62 11.43
C LYS A 419 16.64 -18.91 12.01
N ASP A 420 17.94 -19.05 12.00
CA ASP A 420 18.64 -20.19 12.59
C ASP A 420 18.57 -20.21 14.12
N VAL A 421 18.63 -19.04 14.76
CA VAL A 421 18.50 -18.90 16.21
C VAL A 421 17.09 -19.25 16.69
N ASP A 422 16.04 -18.78 16.00
CA ASP A 422 14.65 -19.12 16.35
C ASP A 422 14.40 -20.64 16.14
N ALA A 423 14.93 -21.23 15.08
CA ALA A 423 14.85 -22.68 14.84
C ALA A 423 15.59 -23.46 15.93
N ALA A 424 16.74 -22.98 16.38
CA ALA A 424 17.50 -23.60 17.46
C ALA A 424 16.79 -23.48 18.81
N ILE A 425 16.17 -22.35 19.09
CA ILE A 425 15.36 -22.15 20.32
C ILE A 425 14.11 -23.05 20.28
N ALA A 426 13.40 -23.10 19.17
CA ALA A 426 12.23 -23.97 19.02
C ALA A 426 12.59 -25.45 19.20
N LYS A 427 13.73 -25.88 18.64
CA LYS A 427 14.26 -27.24 18.82
C LYS A 427 14.64 -27.53 20.28
N ALA A 428 15.35 -26.60 20.95
CA ALA A 428 15.74 -26.76 22.35
C ALA A 428 14.52 -26.81 23.28
N ASN A 429 13.46 -26.07 22.99
CA ASN A 429 12.21 -26.10 23.76
C ASN A 429 11.45 -27.42 23.54
N ALA A 430 11.44 -27.96 22.33
CA ALA A 430 10.82 -29.26 22.02
C ALA A 430 11.57 -30.46 22.62
N GLU A 431 12.87 -30.33 22.91
CA GLU A 431 13.68 -31.38 23.56
C GLU A 431 13.54 -31.35 25.08
N GLN A 432 12.85 -30.34 25.68
CA GLN A 432 12.57 -30.21 27.10
C GLN A 432 11.15 -30.63 27.52
N GLU A 433 10.26 -30.87 26.56
CA GLU A 433 8.92 -31.47 26.71
C GLU A 433 8.98 -33.01 26.49
#